data_465c43abb2e3a6256b599e7c74c5783f
#
_entry.id   465c43abb2e3a6256b599e7c74c5783f
#
_cell.length_a   1.000
_cell.length_b   1.000
_cell.length_c   1.000
_cell.angle_alpha   90.00
_cell.angle_beta   90.00
_cell.angle_gamma   90.00
#
_symmetry.space_group_name_H-M   'P 1'
#
loop_
_entity.id
_entity.type
_entity.pdbx_description
1 polymer ?
#
loop_
_entity_poly.entity_id
_entity_poly.type
_entity_poly.pdbx_seq_one_letter_code
_entity_poly.pdbx_strand_id
1 'polypeptide(L)'
;TKHPRPTTNNPENCFEYFFAQRESVETIVYLYEVVECRNPQDLLKYDIHGSIVISMFEESWFRLVTKQATGTGKTKVLSVLLVWSYFHKTYEDDSDLSRNFLLITPNIIVLDRIRTDFDGLKIFFDDPLLPPNGYDDQNWNSDFQLSLHIQDEVGTLNKKGNIFLTNIHRVYDRKDSHPSYDDENTMDYFLGDKPVTKTQNNKVVLRDIVRDIDELLIMNDEAHHIHDSKLSWFKSIQDIHNNLLQKNCRLSLQIDVTATPKHDNGNIFVQTVSDYPLVEAIAQRVVKRPVLPD
;
A
#
# COMPACT_ATOMS: atom_id res chain seq x y z
N THR A 1 6.11 12.01 -19.07
CA THR A 1 7.33 12.79 -18.87
C THR A 1 8.51 11.85 -18.68
N LYS A 2 9.60 12.07 -19.40
CA LYS A 2 10.82 11.27 -19.28
C LYS A 2 11.64 11.83 -18.13
N HIS A 3 12.03 10.98 -17.20
CA HIS A 3 12.86 11.36 -16.07
C HIS A 3 14.24 10.74 -16.20
N PRO A 4 15.35 11.52 -16.22
CA PRO A 4 16.69 10.97 -16.29
C PRO A 4 16.99 10.15 -15.04
N ARG A 5 17.58 8.96 -15.23
CA ARG A 5 18.02 8.13 -14.09
C ARG A 5 19.37 8.64 -13.59
N PRO A 6 19.52 8.94 -12.31
CA PRO A 6 20.77 9.49 -11.75
C PRO A 6 21.94 8.50 -11.82
N THR A 7 21.68 7.21 -11.95
CA THR A 7 22.69 6.15 -11.97
C THR A 7 23.30 5.89 -13.35
N THR A 8 22.82 6.54 -14.41
CA THR A 8 23.31 6.29 -15.77
C THR A 8 23.78 7.58 -16.44
N ASN A 9 25.03 7.58 -16.89
CA ASN A 9 25.58 8.65 -17.72
C ASN A 9 25.02 8.67 -19.17
N ASN A 10 24.03 7.83 -19.45
CA ASN A 10 23.40 7.78 -20.78
C ASN A 10 22.11 8.58 -20.77
N PRO A 11 22.03 9.73 -21.47
CA PRO A 11 20.83 10.57 -21.52
C PRO A 11 19.61 9.88 -22.18
N GLU A 12 19.82 8.78 -22.89
CA GLU A 12 18.74 7.97 -23.48
C GLU A 12 18.09 7.01 -22.47
N ASN A 13 18.73 6.76 -21.34
CA ASN A 13 18.20 5.87 -20.31
C ASN A 13 17.32 6.66 -19.31
N CYS A 14 16.17 7.08 -19.79
CA CYS A 14 15.17 7.77 -18.98
C CYS A 14 14.14 6.80 -18.43
N PHE A 15 13.67 7.06 -17.20
CA PHE A 15 12.48 6.43 -16.66
C PHE A 15 11.22 7.14 -17.19
N GLU A 16 10.23 6.36 -17.59
CA GLU A 16 8.93 6.88 -18.02
C GLU A 16 7.82 6.06 -17.35
N TYR A 17 6.88 6.76 -16.74
CA TYR A 17 5.70 6.13 -16.18
C TYR A 17 4.77 5.60 -17.28
N PHE A 18 4.30 4.37 -17.13
CA PHE A 18 3.23 3.87 -17.98
C PHE A 18 1.95 4.69 -17.77
N PHE A 19 1.15 4.76 -18.83
CA PHE A 19 -0.13 5.49 -18.79
C PHE A 19 -0.98 5.05 -17.60
N ALA A 20 -1.15 3.74 -17.40
CA ALA A 20 -1.97 3.20 -16.32
C ALA A 20 -1.45 3.56 -14.90
N GLN A 21 -0.13 3.67 -14.72
CA GLN A 21 0.43 4.12 -13.45
C GLN A 21 0.06 5.57 -13.17
N ARG A 22 0.18 6.43 -14.19
CA ARG A 22 -0.20 7.84 -14.09
C ARG A 22 -1.69 8.00 -13.86
N GLU A 23 -2.52 7.32 -14.64
CA GLU A 23 -3.97 7.35 -14.51
C GLU A 23 -4.42 6.97 -13.10
N SER A 24 -3.88 5.89 -12.52
CA SER A 24 -4.22 5.48 -11.16
C SER A 24 -3.84 6.53 -10.12
N VAL A 25 -2.65 7.12 -10.22
CA VAL A 25 -2.20 8.19 -9.31
C VAL A 25 -3.04 9.44 -9.50
N GLU A 26 -3.19 9.91 -10.74
CA GLU A 26 -3.93 11.12 -11.08
C GLU A 26 -5.40 11.02 -10.64
N THR A 27 -6.02 9.84 -10.77
CA THR A 27 -7.40 9.62 -10.31
C THR A 27 -7.52 9.71 -8.79
N ILE A 28 -6.61 9.08 -8.03
CA ILE A 28 -6.63 9.13 -6.56
C ILE A 28 -6.41 10.56 -6.07
N VAL A 29 -5.40 11.25 -6.62
CA VAL A 29 -5.10 12.64 -6.27
C VAL A 29 -6.27 13.56 -6.62
N TYR A 30 -6.87 13.39 -7.80
CA TYR A 30 -8.05 14.17 -8.22
C TYR A 30 -9.23 13.97 -7.27
N LEU A 31 -9.57 12.73 -6.93
CA LEU A 31 -10.66 12.43 -6.01
C LEU A 31 -10.40 13.04 -4.63
N TYR A 32 -9.16 13.03 -4.18
CA TYR A 32 -8.81 13.54 -2.86
C TYR A 32 -8.70 15.07 -2.83
N GLU A 33 -7.93 15.68 -3.73
CA GLU A 33 -7.61 17.12 -3.67
C GLU A 33 -8.64 18.00 -4.38
N VAL A 34 -9.15 17.57 -5.55
CA VAL A 34 -10.03 18.41 -6.39
C VAL A 34 -11.49 18.20 -6.03
N VAL A 35 -11.87 16.95 -5.80
CA VAL A 35 -13.27 16.59 -5.52
C VAL A 35 -13.55 16.47 -4.03
N GLU A 36 -12.49 16.51 -3.22
CA GLU A 36 -12.55 16.48 -1.77
C GLU A 36 -13.31 15.26 -1.19
N CYS A 37 -13.20 14.11 -1.86
CA CYS A 37 -13.71 12.86 -1.31
C CYS A 37 -12.96 12.50 -0.01
N ARG A 38 -13.70 12.23 1.07
CA ARG A 38 -13.14 11.90 2.39
C ARG A 38 -13.79 10.67 3.05
N ASN A 39 -14.85 10.17 2.44
CA ASN A 39 -15.60 9.03 2.98
C ASN A 39 -16.25 8.23 1.83
N PRO A 40 -16.72 7.01 2.11
CA PRO A 40 -17.35 6.16 1.09
C PRO A 40 -18.56 6.79 0.40
N GLN A 41 -19.32 7.63 1.09
CA GLN A 41 -20.53 8.27 0.52
C GLN A 41 -20.19 9.27 -0.58
N ASP A 42 -19.02 9.88 -0.52
CA ASP A 42 -18.58 10.82 -1.55
C ASP A 42 -18.36 10.12 -2.89
N LEU A 43 -17.92 8.85 -2.87
CA LEU A 43 -17.72 8.06 -4.08
C LEU A 43 -19.03 7.73 -4.80
N LEU A 44 -20.16 7.65 -4.09
CA LEU A 44 -21.47 7.38 -4.70
C LEU A 44 -21.86 8.42 -5.74
N LYS A 45 -21.38 9.67 -5.60
CA LYS A 45 -21.65 10.76 -6.56
C LYS A 45 -21.05 10.49 -7.95
N TYR A 46 -20.06 9.58 -8.03
CA TYR A 46 -19.35 9.23 -9.26
C TYR A 46 -19.75 7.87 -9.83
N ASP A 47 -20.69 7.16 -9.18
CA ASP A 47 -21.29 5.97 -9.75
C ASP A 47 -22.31 6.34 -10.86
N ILE A 48 -21.83 6.40 -12.09
CA ILE A 48 -22.64 6.76 -13.26
C ILE A 48 -23.77 5.77 -13.55
N HIS A 49 -23.69 4.55 -13.00
CA HIS A 49 -24.70 3.51 -13.19
C HIS A 49 -25.73 3.47 -12.07
N GLY A 50 -25.49 4.14 -10.95
CA GLY A 50 -26.36 4.13 -9.77
C GLY A 50 -26.54 2.75 -9.15
N SER A 51 -25.56 1.88 -9.34
CA SER A 51 -25.60 0.48 -8.89
C SER A 51 -25.00 0.26 -7.51
N ILE A 52 -24.22 1.21 -7.03
CA ILE A 52 -23.53 1.15 -5.73
C ILE A 52 -24.41 1.80 -4.67
N VAL A 53 -24.59 1.09 -3.56
CA VAL A 53 -25.29 1.60 -2.38
C VAL A 53 -24.36 1.58 -1.17
N ILE A 54 -24.61 2.46 -0.21
CA ILE A 54 -23.71 2.64 0.97
C ILE A 54 -23.48 1.34 1.75
N SER A 55 -24.47 0.44 1.80
CA SER A 55 -24.34 -0.85 2.49
C SER A 55 -23.38 -1.85 1.83
N MET A 56 -22.88 -1.55 0.63
CA MET A 56 -21.85 -2.35 -0.05
C MET A 56 -20.43 -2.01 0.45
N PHE A 57 -20.26 -0.89 1.15
CA PHE A 57 -18.99 -0.55 1.79
C PHE A 57 -18.92 -1.25 3.15
N GLU A 58 -17.90 -2.06 3.35
CA GLU A 58 -17.72 -2.82 4.61
C GLU A 58 -16.97 -1.99 5.66
N GLU A 59 -16.15 -1.03 5.23
CA GLU A 59 -15.35 -0.16 6.08
C GLU A 59 -16.01 1.20 6.35
N SER A 60 -15.68 1.78 7.50
CA SER A 60 -16.12 3.14 7.90
C SER A 60 -15.08 4.23 7.62
N TRP A 61 -13.89 3.86 7.14
CA TRP A 61 -12.83 4.79 6.74
C TRP A 61 -12.76 4.93 5.22
N PHE A 62 -12.07 5.98 4.77
CA PHE A 62 -11.91 6.24 3.35
C PHE A 62 -10.90 5.27 2.73
N ARG A 63 -11.34 4.56 1.71
CA ARG A 63 -10.57 3.54 0.99
C ARG A 63 -10.74 3.70 -0.50
N LEU A 64 -9.62 3.59 -1.24
CA LEU A 64 -9.59 3.62 -2.70
C LEU A 64 -8.85 2.39 -3.22
N VAL A 65 -9.34 1.80 -4.29
CA VAL A 65 -8.77 0.61 -4.91
C VAL A 65 -8.39 0.92 -6.35
N THR A 66 -7.17 0.53 -6.76
CA THR A 66 -6.77 0.52 -8.16
C THR A 66 -6.54 -0.91 -8.62
N LYS A 67 -7.16 -1.28 -9.74
CA LYS A 67 -6.89 -2.54 -10.40
C LYS A 67 -5.81 -2.34 -11.43
N GLN A 68 -4.73 -3.11 -11.29
CA GLN A 68 -3.63 -3.11 -12.24
C GLN A 68 -3.14 -4.53 -12.50
N ALA A 69 -2.99 -4.90 -13.76
CA ALA A 69 -2.48 -6.21 -14.13
C ALA A 69 -1.12 -6.51 -13.48
N THR A 70 -0.83 -7.79 -13.25
CA THR A 70 0.48 -8.22 -12.73
C THR A 70 1.61 -7.80 -13.67
N GLY A 71 2.71 -7.28 -13.13
CA GLY A 71 3.87 -6.83 -13.91
C GLY A 71 3.79 -5.40 -14.44
N THR A 72 2.75 -4.64 -14.13
CA THR A 72 2.58 -3.24 -14.55
C THR A 72 3.22 -2.21 -13.62
N GLY A 73 3.92 -2.68 -12.57
CA GLY A 73 4.63 -1.79 -11.64
C GLY A 73 3.77 -1.20 -10.53
N LYS A 74 2.88 -2.00 -9.93
CA LYS A 74 2.02 -1.62 -8.80
C LYS A 74 2.79 -0.94 -7.65
N THR A 75 3.95 -1.47 -7.28
CA THR A 75 4.81 -0.90 -6.22
C THR A 75 5.21 0.54 -6.53
N LYS A 76 5.43 0.88 -7.82
CA LYS A 76 5.76 2.26 -8.24
C LYS A 76 4.58 3.21 -8.00
N VAL A 77 3.35 2.76 -8.26
CA VAL A 77 2.12 3.54 -7.96
C VAL A 77 2.02 3.84 -6.47
N LEU A 78 2.20 2.81 -5.62
CA LEU A 78 2.22 2.99 -4.16
C LEU A 78 3.30 3.98 -3.73
N SER A 79 4.50 3.90 -4.32
CA SER A 79 5.61 4.80 -3.98
C SER A 79 5.32 6.26 -4.36
N VAL A 80 4.68 6.52 -5.51
CA VAL A 80 4.27 7.88 -5.91
C VAL A 80 3.22 8.43 -4.95
N LEU A 81 2.21 7.63 -4.60
CA LEU A 81 1.15 8.03 -3.67
C LEU A 81 1.68 8.26 -2.25
N LEU A 82 2.71 7.50 -1.83
CA LEU A 82 3.41 7.74 -0.58
C LEU A 82 4.11 9.11 -0.58
N VAL A 83 4.86 9.41 -1.65
CA VAL A 83 5.54 10.70 -1.81
C VAL A 83 4.54 11.85 -1.83
N TRP A 84 3.44 11.70 -2.57
CA TRP A 84 2.36 12.69 -2.60
C TRP A 84 1.81 12.95 -1.19
N SER A 85 1.41 11.92 -0.46
CA SER A 85 0.88 12.07 0.90
C SER A 85 1.89 12.72 1.85
N TYR A 86 3.17 12.31 1.76
CA TYR A 86 4.23 12.84 2.59
C TYR A 86 4.42 14.35 2.39
N PHE A 87 4.55 14.81 1.15
CA PHE A 87 4.78 16.23 0.87
C PHE A 87 3.54 17.07 1.06
N HIS A 88 2.36 16.55 0.71
CA HIS A 88 1.10 17.23 1.02
C HIS A 88 0.99 17.49 2.53
N LYS A 89 1.29 16.47 3.37
CA LYS A 89 1.27 16.63 4.83
C LYS A 89 2.41 17.50 5.36
N THR A 90 3.50 17.63 4.63
CA THR A 90 4.67 18.40 5.06
C THR A 90 4.52 19.89 4.76
N TYR A 91 3.86 20.24 3.65
CA TYR A 91 3.79 21.60 3.17
C TYR A 91 2.40 22.25 3.30
N GLU A 92 1.35 21.45 3.49
CA GLU A 92 -0.02 21.95 3.64
C GLU A 92 -0.46 21.82 5.11
N ASP A 93 -0.69 22.96 5.77
CA ASP A 93 -1.05 23.01 7.20
C ASP A 93 -2.35 22.26 7.52
N ASP A 94 -3.34 22.32 6.61
CA ASP A 94 -4.66 21.69 6.76
C ASP A 94 -4.70 20.25 6.20
N SER A 95 -3.57 19.65 5.88
CA SER A 95 -3.53 18.33 5.28
C SER A 95 -4.07 17.23 6.22
N ASP A 96 -5.02 16.48 5.69
CA ASP A 96 -5.57 15.27 6.32
C ASP A 96 -4.79 14.00 6.00
N LEU A 97 -3.75 14.10 5.16
CA LEU A 97 -2.87 12.98 4.81
C LEU A 97 -1.86 12.67 5.92
N SER A 98 -0.98 11.72 5.67
CA SER A 98 -0.06 11.20 6.67
C SER A 98 1.39 11.19 6.19
N ARG A 99 2.32 11.29 7.15
CA ARG A 99 3.74 10.98 7.00
C ARG A 99 4.11 9.61 7.58
N ASN A 100 3.12 8.91 8.14
CA ASN A 100 3.30 7.55 8.64
C ASN A 100 2.53 6.59 7.74
N PHE A 101 3.21 5.57 7.24
CA PHE A 101 2.70 4.64 6.24
C PHE A 101 2.81 3.20 6.74
N LEU A 102 1.73 2.44 6.60
CA LEU A 102 1.74 1.00 6.81
C LEU A 102 1.61 0.31 5.45
N LEU A 103 2.71 -0.26 4.96
CA LEU A 103 2.75 -1.07 3.75
C LEU A 103 2.57 -2.53 4.10
N ILE A 104 1.61 -3.15 3.45
CA ILE A 104 1.24 -4.53 3.71
C ILE A 104 1.37 -5.35 2.45
N THR A 105 2.04 -6.47 2.59
CA THR A 105 2.30 -7.42 1.51
C THR A 105 1.61 -8.75 1.77
N PRO A 106 1.22 -9.50 0.72
CA PRO A 106 0.52 -10.76 0.89
C PRO A 106 1.39 -11.86 1.49
N ASN A 107 2.70 -11.85 1.21
CA ASN A 107 3.62 -12.88 1.67
C ASN A 107 5.06 -12.36 1.84
N ILE A 108 5.92 -13.22 2.38
CA ILE A 108 7.31 -12.87 2.69
C ILE A 108 8.16 -12.62 1.44
N ILE A 109 7.88 -13.27 0.32
CA ILE A 109 8.64 -13.11 -0.93
C ILE A 109 8.42 -11.71 -1.50
N VAL A 110 7.17 -11.25 -1.50
CA VAL A 110 6.82 -9.89 -1.94
C VAL A 110 7.39 -8.87 -0.96
N LEU A 111 7.35 -9.16 0.34
CA LEU A 111 7.95 -8.33 1.37
C LEU A 111 9.45 -8.14 1.15
N ASP A 112 10.21 -9.20 0.90
CA ASP A 112 11.66 -9.13 0.68
C ASP A 112 12.01 -8.33 -0.58
N ARG A 113 11.20 -8.43 -1.63
CA ARG A 113 11.33 -7.61 -2.83
C ARG A 113 11.11 -6.13 -2.52
N ILE A 114 10.01 -5.81 -1.86
CA ILE A 114 9.69 -4.42 -1.49
C ILE A 114 10.72 -3.89 -0.49
N ARG A 115 11.18 -4.72 0.45
CA ARG A 115 12.28 -4.36 1.35
C ARG A 115 13.50 -3.89 0.57
N THR A 116 13.91 -4.65 -0.47
CA THR A 116 15.07 -4.30 -1.30
C THR A 116 14.87 -2.98 -2.03
N ASP A 117 13.66 -2.72 -2.54
CA ASP A 117 13.31 -1.49 -3.25
C ASP A 117 13.28 -0.28 -2.30
N PHE A 118 12.86 -0.48 -1.06
CA PHE A 118 12.74 0.58 -0.04
C PHE A 118 14.00 0.75 0.82
N ASP A 119 14.92 -0.21 0.80
CA ASP A 119 16.18 -0.12 1.56
C ASP A 119 16.99 1.10 1.13
N GLY A 120 17.36 1.94 2.12
CA GLY A 120 18.00 3.23 1.84
C GLY A 120 17.14 4.19 1.03
N LEU A 121 15.81 3.97 0.96
CA LEU A 121 14.84 4.76 0.18
C LEU A 121 15.15 4.80 -1.32
N LYS A 122 15.81 3.79 -1.86
CA LYS A 122 16.31 3.73 -3.25
C LYS A 122 15.22 3.95 -4.27
N ILE A 123 14.05 3.34 -4.10
CA ILE A 123 12.93 3.46 -5.04
C ILE A 123 12.51 4.92 -5.30
N PHE A 124 12.77 5.81 -4.33
CA PHE A 124 12.40 7.23 -4.44
C PHE A 124 13.46 8.07 -5.14
N PHE A 125 14.73 7.64 -5.11
CA PHE A 125 15.87 8.40 -5.62
C PHE A 125 16.47 7.82 -6.90
N ASP A 126 16.54 6.50 -7.05
CA ASP A 126 17.18 5.84 -8.19
C ASP A 126 16.30 5.86 -9.45
N ASP A 127 15.02 5.57 -9.31
CA ASP A 127 14.01 5.84 -10.34
C ASP A 127 13.22 7.06 -9.88
N PRO A 128 13.66 8.27 -10.24
CA PRO A 128 13.32 9.45 -9.47
C PRO A 128 11.82 9.72 -9.44
N LEU A 129 11.26 9.54 -8.25
CA LEU A 129 9.95 10.07 -7.89
C LEU A 129 10.06 11.52 -7.45
N LEU A 130 11.25 11.88 -6.94
CA LEU A 130 11.53 13.22 -6.45
C LEU A 130 12.27 14.02 -7.53
N PRO A 131 11.77 15.19 -7.93
CA PRO A 131 12.51 16.08 -8.80
C PRO A 131 13.77 16.58 -8.10
N PRO A 132 14.91 16.73 -8.81
CA PRO A 132 16.19 17.10 -8.19
C PRO A 132 16.18 18.46 -7.50
N ASN A 133 15.33 19.38 -7.94
CA ASN A 133 15.30 20.76 -7.45
C ASN A 133 14.06 21.12 -6.62
N GLY A 134 13.20 20.14 -6.33
CA GLY A 134 11.93 20.41 -5.63
C GLY A 134 10.93 21.23 -6.46
N TYR A 135 10.01 21.85 -5.76
CA TYR A 135 8.98 22.75 -6.28
C TYR A 135 8.86 23.96 -5.34
N ASP A 136 8.61 25.13 -5.86
CA ASP A 136 8.39 26.36 -5.08
C ASP A 136 9.53 26.65 -4.05
N ASP A 137 10.79 26.57 -4.50
CA ASP A 137 11.98 26.76 -3.67
C ASP A 137 12.18 25.73 -2.53
N GLN A 138 11.34 24.68 -2.47
CA GLN A 138 11.48 23.59 -1.50
C GLN A 138 12.58 22.62 -1.93
N ASN A 139 13.35 22.12 -0.99
CA ASN A 139 14.34 21.08 -1.25
C ASN A 139 13.79 19.70 -0.90
N TRP A 140 13.04 19.10 -1.83
CA TRP A 140 12.39 17.83 -1.59
C TRP A 140 13.35 16.70 -1.23
N ASN A 141 14.58 16.72 -1.77
CA ASN A 141 15.59 15.71 -1.42
C ASN A 141 16.02 15.79 0.05
N SER A 142 16.16 17.01 0.61
CA SER A 142 16.49 17.20 2.02
C SER A 142 15.29 17.01 2.94
N ASP A 143 14.09 17.31 2.45
CA ASP A 143 12.87 17.31 3.25
C ASP A 143 12.22 15.94 3.33
N PHE A 144 12.54 15.03 2.39
CA PHE A 144 12.07 13.65 2.40
C PHE A 144 12.87 12.79 3.39
N GLN A 145 12.39 12.74 4.62
CA GLN A 145 13.08 12.07 5.74
C GLN A 145 12.16 11.02 6.38
N LEU A 146 12.22 9.80 5.87
CA LEU A 146 11.45 8.66 6.37
C LEU A 146 12.38 7.63 7.02
N SER A 147 11.91 7.00 8.09
CA SER A 147 12.54 5.81 8.66
C SER A 147 11.76 4.57 8.25
N LEU A 148 12.47 3.56 7.77
CA LEU A 148 11.92 2.27 7.40
C LEU A 148 11.98 1.31 8.58
N HIS A 149 10.84 0.76 8.95
CA HIS A 149 10.68 -0.26 9.98
C HIS A 149 10.14 -1.53 9.32
N ILE A 150 10.81 -2.66 9.52
CA ILE A 150 10.46 -3.90 8.84
C ILE A 150 10.00 -4.93 9.85
N GLN A 151 8.77 -5.38 9.73
CA GLN A 151 8.15 -6.38 10.60
C GLN A 151 8.32 -6.03 12.09
N ASP A 152 9.05 -6.91 12.83
CA ASP A 152 9.26 -6.81 14.27
C ASP A 152 10.45 -5.89 14.64
N GLU A 153 11.18 -5.37 13.65
CA GLU A 153 12.34 -4.49 13.83
C GLU A 153 11.92 -3.02 13.85
N VAL A 154 11.07 -2.65 14.80
CA VAL A 154 10.65 -1.26 14.96
C VAL A 154 11.64 -0.56 15.89
N GLY A 155 12.42 0.34 15.29
CA GLY A 155 13.33 1.22 16.03
C GLY A 155 12.60 2.44 16.63
N THR A 156 13.37 3.44 16.99
CA THR A 156 12.82 4.73 17.44
C THR A 156 12.05 5.39 16.30
N LEU A 157 10.83 5.84 16.57
CA LEU A 157 10.00 6.53 15.59
C LEU A 157 10.61 7.85 15.17
N ASN A 158 10.63 8.09 13.88
CA ASN A 158 11.08 9.36 13.32
C ASN A 158 9.92 10.37 13.33
N LYS A 159 10.13 11.52 13.93
CA LYS A 159 9.14 12.60 13.97
C LYS A 159 8.81 13.18 12.59
N LYS A 160 9.68 12.99 11.60
CA LYS A 160 9.47 13.45 10.23
C LYS A 160 8.57 12.51 9.43
N GLY A 161 8.61 11.21 9.73
CA GLY A 161 7.74 10.21 9.11
C GLY A 161 8.33 8.80 9.16
N ASN A 162 7.46 7.80 9.01
CA ASN A 162 7.82 6.41 9.14
C ASN A 162 7.12 5.55 8.08
N ILE A 163 7.82 4.54 7.61
CA ILE A 163 7.27 3.46 6.77
C ILE A 163 7.35 2.18 7.58
N PHE A 164 6.22 1.56 7.87
CA PHE A 164 6.11 0.25 8.50
C PHE A 164 5.82 -0.77 7.41
N LEU A 165 6.76 -1.65 7.13
CA LEU A 165 6.63 -2.70 6.12
C LEU A 165 6.37 -4.05 6.81
N THR A 166 5.23 -4.67 6.53
CA THR A 166 4.83 -5.94 7.13
C THR A 166 4.16 -6.87 6.12
N ASN A 167 4.09 -8.14 6.44
CA ASN A 167 3.24 -9.07 5.70
C ASN A 167 1.94 -9.38 6.47
N ILE A 168 0.94 -9.85 5.73
CA ILE A 168 -0.40 -10.13 6.24
C ILE A 168 -0.39 -11.11 7.41
N HIS A 169 0.51 -12.10 7.43
CA HIS A 169 0.56 -13.14 8.46
C HIS A 169 1.10 -12.67 9.81
N ARG A 170 1.76 -11.51 9.85
CA ARG A 170 2.34 -10.93 11.08
C ARG A 170 1.41 -10.00 11.81
N VAL A 171 0.35 -9.56 11.16
CA VAL A 171 -0.64 -8.64 11.72
C VAL A 171 -1.60 -9.36 12.66
N TYR A 172 -1.65 -10.68 12.59
CA TYR A 172 -2.50 -11.50 13.44
C TYR A 172 -1.95 -11.60 14.86
N ASP A 173 -2.72 -11.14 15.82
CA ASP A 173 -2.52 -11.49 17.22
C ASP A 173 -2.89 -12.98 17.41
N ARG A 174 -1.89 -13.85 17.55
CA ARG A 174 -2.09 -15.29 17.77
C ARG A 174 -2.63 -15.56 19.16
N LYS A 175 -3.76 -15.01 19.53
CA LYS A 175 -4.37 -15.38 20.83
C LYS A 175 -5.34 -16.56 20.75
N ASP A 176 -5.87 -16.90 19.57
CA ASP A 176 -6.91 -17.94 19.46
C ASP A 176 -6.88 -18.72 18.14
N SER A 177 -5.74 -19.22 17.69
CA SER A 177 -5.79 -20.14 16.55
C SER A 177 -5.31 -21.54 16.92
N HIS A 178 -6.28 -22.43 17.12
CA HIS A 178 -6.06 -23.83 16.74
C HIS A 178 -5.65 -23.87 15.26
N PRO A 179 -4.65 -24.65 14.87
CA PRO A 179 -4.25 -24.76 13.47
C PRO A 179 -5.42 -25.31 12.66
N SER A 180 -6.00 -24.50 11.79
CA SER A 180 -6.88 -24.99 10.72
C SER A 180 -6.01 -25.70 9.69
N TYR A 181 -6.41 -26.88 9.32
CA TYR A 181 -5.71 -27.87 8.49
C TYR A 181 -5.64 -27.55 7.00
N ASP A 182 -5.76 -26.31 6.58
CA ASP A 182 -5.85 -25.92 5.16
C ASP A 182 -4.83 -24.84 4.77
N ASP A 183 -3.54 -25.07 5.03
CA ASP A 183 -2.49 -24.29 4.37
C ASP A 183 -1.31 -25.18 3.98
N GLU A 184 -0.89 -25.02 2.74
CA GLU A 184 0.11 -25.76 1.97
C GLU A 184 1.52 -25.84 2.61
N ASN A 185 1.65 -26.40 3.80
CA ASN A 185 2.94 -26.73 4.41
C ASN A 185 3.12 -28.23 4.59
N THR A 186 2.90 -28.98 3.52
CA THR A 186 3.23 -30.42 3.48
C THR A 186 4.74 -30.71 3.67
N MET A 187 5.60 -29.70 3.48
CA MET A 187 7.05 -29.85 3.66
C MET A 187 7.47 -29.79 5.13
N ASP A 188 6.83 -29.01 5.98
CA ASP A 188 7.19 -28.92 7.41
C ASP A 188 6.80 -30.19 8.18
N TYR A 189 5.82 -30.95 7.69
CA TYR A 189 5.42 -32.25 8.27
C TYR A 189 6.48 -33.35 8.06
N PHE A 190 7.27 -33.27 6.99
CA PHE A 190 8.31 -34.25 6.67
C PHE A 190 9.67 -33.93 7.29
N LEU A 191 9.92 -32.72 7.72
CA LEU A 191 11.23 -32.29 8.23
C LEU A 191 11.33 -32.26 9.77
N GLY A 192 10.24 -32.55 10.50
CA GLY A 192 10.20 -32.52 11.96
C GLY A 192 10.27 -31.13 12.55
N ASP A 193 9.85 -30.99 13.80
CA ASP A 193 9.81 -29.73 14.53
C ASP A 193 11.17 -29.01 14.51
N LYS A 194 11.19 -27.82 13.94
CA LYS A 194 12.35 -26.92 14.07
C LYS A 194 12.63 -26.66 15.54
N PRO A 195 13.89 -26.70 16.00
CA PRO A 195 14.22 -26.36 17.35
C PRO A 195 13.74 -24.95 17.67
N VAL A 196 12.89 -24.83 18.68
CA VAL A 196 12.38 -23.57 19.18
C VAL A 196 13.55 -22.79 19.77
N THR A 197 14.18 -21.95 18.97
CA THR A 197 15.09 -20.94 19.48
C THR A 197 14.27 -20.00 20.35
N LYS A 198 14.53 -19.99 21.64
CA LYS A 198 13.97 -19.02 22.60
C LYS A 198 14.52 -17.63 22.27
N THR A 199 13.99 -17.01 21.24
CA THR A 199 14.16 -15.58 21.00
C THR A 199 13.09 -14.89 21.84
N GLN A 200 13.53 -14.08 22.80
CA GLN A 200 12.65 -13.26 23.62
C GLN A 200 11.65 -12.54 22.73
N ASN A 201 10.36 -12.65 23.10
CA ASN A 201 9.23 -12.05 22.41
C ASN A 201 9.28 -10.52 22.49
N ASN A 202 10.09 -9.88 21.66
CA ASN A 202 9.95 -8.47 21.34
C ASN A 202 9.04 -8.32 20.11
N LYS A 203 7.85 -8.91 20.14
CA LYS A 203 6.84 -8.64 19.14
C LYS A 203 6.31 -7.23 19.40
N VAL A 204 6.78 -6.28 18.64
CA VAL A 204 6.11 -4.99 18.52
C VAL A 204 4.78 -5.25 17.79
N VAL A 205 3.71 -5.29 18.56
CA VAL A 205 2.36 -5.43 18.02
C VAL A 205 2.05 -4.14 17.25
N LEU A 206 1.47 -4.22 16.05
CA LEU A 206 1.00 -3.05 15.28
C LEU A 206 0.21 -2.06 16.15
N ARG A 207 -0.51 -2.55 17.14
CA ARG A 207 -1.21 -1.78 18.14
C ARG A 207 -0.29 -0.85 18.95
N ASP A 208 0.94 -1.27 19.23
CA ASP A 208 1.90 -0.45 19.97
C ASP A 208 2.50 0.64 19.10
N ILE A 209 2.67 0.37 17.79
CA ILE A 209 3.10 1.38 16.81
C ILE A 209 2.06 2.50 16.72
N VAL A 210 0.80 2.14 16.57
CA VAL A 210 -0.32 3.09 16.49
C VAL A 210 -0.48 3.92 17.78
N ARG A 211 0.05 3.43 18.90
CA ARG A 211 0.02 4.17 20.17
C ARG A 211 0.80 5.49 20.09
N ASP A 212 1.87 5.53 19.32
CA ASP A 212 2.83 6.64 19.33
C ASP A 212 2.75 7.50 18.06
N ILE A 213 1.76 7.27 17.19
CA ILE A 213 1.48 8.07 15.99
C ILE A 213 0.06 8.64 16.02
N ASP A 214 -0.11 9.80 15.38
CA ASP A 214 -1.37 10.55 15.38
C ASP A 214 -2.14 10.37 14.07
N GLU A 215 -1.49 9.89 13.03
CA GLU A 215 -2.05 9.72 11.68
C GLU A 215 -1.40 8.53 11.00
N LEU A 216 -2.15 7.84 10.16
CA LEU A 216 -1.67 6.68 9.41
C LEU A 216 -2.33 6.60 8.04
N LEU A 217 -1.55 6.30 7.01
CA LEU A 217 -2.02 5.89 5.71
C LEU A 217 -1.65 4.42 5.47
N ILE A 218 -2.64 3.60 5.11
CA ILE A 218 -2.44 2.18 4.85
C ILE A 218 -2.35 1.94 3.35
N MET A 219 -1.37 1.15 2.93
CA MET A 219 -1.15 0.75 1.55
C MET A 219 -1.05 -0.77 1.45
N ASN A 220 -1.89 -1.38 0.62
CA ASN A 220 -1.91 -2.82 0.43
C ASN A 220 -1.48 -3.18 -0.99
N ASP A 221 -0.44 -4.01 -1.10
CA ASP A 221 -0.11 -4.68 -2.36
C ASP A 221 -0.85 -6.03 -2.41
N GLU A 222 -1.41 -6.36 -3.58
CA GLU A 222 -2.25 -7.55 -3.81
C GLU A 222 -3.44 -7.67 -2.83
N ALA A 223 -4.19 -6.60 -2.71
CA ALA A 223 -5.25 -6.43 -1.72
C ALA A 223 -6.38 -7.47 -1.76
N HIS A 224 -6.50 -8.27 -2.82
CA HIS A 224 -7.50 -9.34 -2.90
C HIS A 224 -7.28 -10.44 -1.85
N HIS A 225 -6.09 -10.58 -1.30
CA HIS A 225 -5.83 -11.49 -0.17
C HIS A 225 -6.32 -10.95 1.18
N ILE A 226 -6.82 -9.72 1.24
CA ILE A 226 -7.07 -8.97 2.48
C ILE A 226 -8.58 -8.85 2.79
N HIS A 227 -9.45 -9.12 1.83
CA HIS A 227 -10.83 -8.60 1.82
C HIS A 227 -11.94 -9.60 2.06
N ASP A 228 -11.76 -10.55 2.93
CA ASP A 228 -12.89 -11.11 3.64
C ASP A 228 -13.07 -10.35 4.96
N SER A 229 -14.24 -9.73 5.19
CA SER A 229 -14.58 -9.06 6.46
C SER A 229 -14.53 -10.01 7.66
N LYS A 230 -14.51 -11.32 7.41
CA LYS A 230 -14.30 -12.38 8.40
C LYS A 230 -12.82 -12.61 8.68
N LEU A 231 -11.91 -12.18 7.81
CA LEU A 231 -10.47 -12.36 8.02
C LEU A 231 -9.99 -11.45 9.15
N SER A 232 -9.10 -12.00 9.94
CA SER A 232 -8.45 -11.29 11.06
C SER A 232 -7.75 -10.02 10.61
N TRP A 233 -7.40 -9.94 9.33
CA TRP A 233 -6.78 -8.79 8.70
C TRP A 233 -7.69 -7.54 8.64
N PHE A 234 -8.90 -7.68 8.10
CA PHE A 234 -9.87 -6.57 8.08
C PHE A 234 -10.13 -6.07 9.52
N LYS A 235 -10.28 -7.01 10.46
CA LYS A 235 -10.44 -6.69 11.88
C LYS A 235 -9.24 -5.92 12.44
N SER A 236 -8.02 -6.26 12.01
CA SER A 236 -6.82 -5.54 12.47
C SER A 236 -6.78 -4.10 11.97
N ILE A 237 -7.16 -3.82 10.71
CA ILE A 237 -7.30 -2.44 10.20
C ILE A 237 -8.41 -1.72 10.96
N GLN A 238 -9.54 -2.38 11.20
CA GLN A 238 -10.64 -1.81 11.97
C GLN A 238 -10.22 -1.48 13.41
N ASP A 239 -9.44 -2.34 14.05
CA ASP A 239 -8.89 -2.08 15.38
C ASP A 239 -7.92 -0.90 15.38
N ILE A 240 -7.05 -0.80 14.36
CA ILE A 240 -6.17 0.36 14.16
C ILE A 240 -7.00 1.63 14.01
N HIS A 241 -8.01 1.64 13.14
CA HIS A 241 -8.90 2.77 12.93
C HIS A 241 -9.61 3.19 14.23
N ASN A 242 -10.19 2.24 14.94
CA ASN A 242 -10.87 2.50 16.21
C ASN A 242 -9.92 3.05 17.29
N ASN A 243 -8.70 2.53 17.39
CA ASN A 243 -7.69 3.01 18.32
C ASN A 243 -7.24 4.45 18.00
N LEU A 244 -7.08 4.79 16.72
CA LEU A 244 -6.77 6.16 16.30
C LEU A 244 -7.93 7.11 16.65
N LEU A 245 -9.19 6.73 16.37
CA LEU A 245 -10.35 7.54 16.71
C LEU A 245 -10.48 7.81 18.21
N GLN A 246 -10.17 6.84 19.08
CA GLN A 246 -10.17 7.03 20.54
C GLN A 246 -9.19 8.11 21.02
N LYS A 247 -8.17 8.42 20.22
CA LYS A 247 -7.18 9.47 20.50
C LYS A 247 -7.47 10.79 19.79
N ASN A 248 -8.62 10.92 19.14
CA ASN A 248 -8.93 12.00 18.20
C ASN A 248 -7.94 12.08 17.02
N CYS A 249 -7.32 10.96 16.68
CA CYS A 249 -6.47 10.75 15.53
C CYS A 249 -7.23 10.00 14.45
N ARG A 250 -6.64 9.82 13.27
CA ARG A 250 -7.36 9.17 12.17
C ARG A 250 -6.51 8.24 11.32
N LEU A 251 -7.17 7.27 10.71
CA LEU A 251 -6.71 6.60 9.51
C LEU A 251 -7.04 7.54 8.34
N SER A 252 -6.00 8.15 7.77
CA SER A 252 -6.15 9.20 6.74
C SER A 252 -6.75 8.66 5.46
N LEU A 253 -6.21 7.55 4.96
CA LEU A 253 -6.62 6.91 3.73
C LEU A 253 -6.10 5.48 3.69
N GLN A 254 -6.87 4.57 3.10
CA GLN A 254 -6.39 3.25 2.69
C GLN A 254 -6.32 3.20 1.16
N ILE A 255 -5.17 2.81 0.63
CA ILE A 255 -4.94 2.63 -0.81
C ILE A 255 -4.61 1.17 -1.08
N ASP A 256 -5.41 0.55 -1.91
CA ASP A 256 -5.26 -0.84 -2.30
C ASP A 256 -4.87 -0.95 -3.77
N VAL A 257 -3.85 -1.74 -4.05
CA VAL A 257 -3.48 -2.07 -5.42
C VAL A 257 -3.59 -3.58 -5.62
N THR A 258 -4.31 -4.01 -6.64
CA THR A 258 -4.55 -5.43 -6.89
C THR A 258 -4.73 -5.73 -8.37
N ALA A 259 -4.41 -6.95 -8.80
CA ALA A 259 -4.72 -7.43 -10.14
C ALA A 259 -6.17 -7.96 -10.25
N THR A 260 -6.76 -8.35 -9.13
CA THR A 260 -8.09 -8.97 -9.03
C THR A 260 -8.90 -8.27 -7.94
N PRO A 261 -9.65 -7.20 -8.24
CA PRO A 261 -10.41 -6.44 -7.24
C PRO A 261 -11.72 -7.18 -6.89
N LYS A 262 -11.59 -8.40 -6.40
CA LYS A 262 -12.75 -9.25 -6.02
C LYS A 262 -12.53 -9.81 -4.62
N HIS A 263 -13.62 -9.87 -3.87
CA HIS A 263 -13.70 -10.66 -2.66
C HIS A 263 -13.74 -12.16 -3.01
N ASP A 264 -13.48 -13.02 -2.04
CA ASP A 264 -13.54 -14.47 -2.20
C ASP A 264 -14.93 -14.96 -2.67
N ASN A 265 -15.98 -14.23 -2.33
CA ASN A 265 -17.35 -14.48 -2.81
C ASN A 265 -17.61 -14.04 -4.27
N GLY A 266 -16.60 -13.48 -4.95
CA GLY A 266 -16.67 -13.02 -6.34
C GLY A 266 -17.20 -11.60 -6.55
N ASN A 267 -17.63 -10.90 -5.50
CA ASN A 267 -18.05 -9.49 -5.58
C ASN A 267 -16.85 -8.58 -5.85
N ILE A 268 -17.04 -7.57 -6.69
CA ILE A 268 -16.02 -6.57 -7.01
C ILE A 268 -15.96 -5.56 -5.86
N PHE A 269 -14.74 -5.07 -5.54
CA PHE A 269 -14.57 -3.97 -4.59
C PHE A 269 -15.21 -2.70 -5.15
N VAL A 270 -16.23 -2.20 -4.48
CA VAL A 270 -17.00 -1.02 -4.90
C VAL A 270 -16.16 0.27 -4.90
N GLN A 271 -15.03 0.27 -4.17
CA GLN A 271 -14.07 1.37 -4.09
C GLN A 271 -13.09 1.43 -5.26
N THR A 272 -13.27 0.58 -6.31
CA THR A 272 -12.37 0.53 -7.46
C THR A 272 -12.54 1.78 -8.33
N VAL A 273 -11.50 2.63 -8.33
CA VAL A 273 -11.51 3.94 -9.01
C VAL A 273 -10.69 3.95 -10.30
N SER A 274 -9.87 2.95 -10.53
CA SER A 274 -9.08 2.77 -11.76
C SER A 274 -8.99 1.29 -12.10
N ASP A 275 -9.17 0.94 -13.38
CA ASP A 275 -9.14 -0.44 -13.88
C ASP A 275 -8.22 -0.55 -15.11
N TYR A 276 -7.09 -1.23 -14.95
CA TYR A 276 -6.16 -1.54 -16.03
C TYR A 276 -6.00 -3.07 -16.18
N PRO A 277 -6.81 -3.70 -17.03
CA PRO A 277 -6.84 -5.15 -17.17
C PRO A 277 -5.63 -5.69 -17.94
N LEU A 278 -5.36 -7.01 -17.78
CA LEU A 278 -4.25 -7.69 -18.44
C LEU A 278 -4.32 -7.59 -19.98
N VAL A 279 -5.51 -7.63 -20.53
CA VAL A 279 -5.71 -7.53 -22.00
C VAL A 279 -5.16 -6.21 -22.54
N GLU A 280 -5.43 -5.13 -21.83
CA GLU A 280 -4.94 -3.80 -22.20
C GLU A 280 -3.43 -3.66 -21.98
N ALA A 281 -2.90 -4.20 -20.88
CA ALA A 281 -1.48 -4.24 -20.60
C ALA A 281 -0.68 -5.00 -21.70
N ILE A 282 -1.25 -6.09 -22.23
CA ILE A 282 -0.69 -6.84 -23.36
C ILE A 282 -0.78 -6.03 -24.65
N ALA A 283 -1.93 -5.41 -24.94
CA ALA A 283 -2.14 -4.60 -26.13
C ALA A 283 -1.16 -3.42 -26.19
N GLN A 284 -0.92 -2.78 -25.05
CA GLN A 284 0.05 -1.69 -24.91
C GLN A 284 1.51 -2.16 -24.77
N ARG A 285 1.77 -3.47 -24.81
CA ARG A 285 3.10 -4.08 -24.70
C ARG A 285 3.82 -3.79 -23.35
N VAL A 286 3.08 -3.49 -22.32
CA VAL A 286 3.59 -3.33 -20.95
C VAL A 286 3.91 -4.71 -20.36
N VAL A 287 3.07 -5.70 -20.66
CA VAL A 287 3.22 -7.09 -20.22
C VAL A 287 3.31 -8.01 -21.45
N LYS A 288 4.13 -9.04 -21.34
CA LYS A 288 4.28 -10.05 -22.40
C LYS A 288 3.00 -10.89 -22.54
N ARG A 289 2.63 -11.19 -23.78
CA ARG A 289 1.54 -12.13 -24.06
C ARG A 289 1.92 -13.54 -23.57
N PRO A 290 1.05 -14.21 -22.77
CA PRO A 290 1.27 -15.61 -22.43
C PRO A 290 1.30 -16.47 -23.71
N VAL A 291 2.30 -17.34 -23.80
CA VAL A 291 2.38 -18.36 -24.85
C VAL A 291 2.03 -19.67 -24.19
N LEU A 292 0.97 -20.32 -24.69
CA LEU A 292 0.62 -21.66 -24.23
C LEU A 292 1.65 -22.64 -24.84
N PRO A 293 2.14 -23.63 -24.08
CA PRO A 293 2.93 -24.71 -24.66
C PRO A 293 2.08 -25.49 -25.67
N ASP A 294 2.70 -25.90 -26.79
CA ASP A 294 2.09 -26.75 -27.81
C ASP A 294 1.76 -28.15 -27.26
#